data_869310a155be814ba1d349dc73d5b095
#
_entry.id   869310a155be814ba1d349dc73d5b095
#
_cell.length_a   1.000
_cell.length_b   1.000
_cell.length_c   1.000
_cell.angle_alpha   90.00
_cell.angle_beta   90.00
_cell.angle_gamma   90.00
#
_symmetry.space_group_name_H-M   'P 1'
#
loop_
_entity.id
_entity.type
_entity.pdbx_description
1 polymer ?
#
loop_
_entity_poly.entity_id
_entity_poly.type
_entity_poly.pdbx_seq_one_letter_code
_entity_poly.pdbx_strand_id
1 'polypeptide(L)'
;MRTELAELALALFVERGYEDTTVEDIAAAAGLSKRSFFRYFPSKEDVLFGDVEDLADRVADAVRARPAGEEPWAVLHAVLREWEARIHAAQWDMAALRLIESTPALRARLHQRRDGMRDRISTALRERPGTGLDTFTADLLTACAAAAIDAATREWLRHDGTDDRGELVDRAFTMLAPGP
;
A
#
# COMPACT_ATOMS: atom_id res chain seq x y z
N MET A 1 9.56 -19.16 2.81
CA MET A 1 8.50 -19.54 3.78
C MET A 1 7.39 -18.51 3.87
N ARG A 2 7.65 -17.20 4.29
CA ARG A 2 6.59 -16.19 4.39
C ARG A 2 5.99 -15.86 3.01
N THR A 3 6.83 -15.65 2.01
CA THR A 3 6.44 -15.42 0.61
C THR A 3 5.68 -16.61 0.03
N GLU A 4 6.19 -17.81 0.20
CA GLU A 4 5.54 -19.05 -0.27
C GLU A 4 4.16 -19.24 0.37
N LEU A 5 4.03 -18.92 1.67
CA LEU A 5 2.75 -19.00 2.37
C LEU A 5 1.75 -17.96 1.83
N ALA A 6 2.21 -16.78 1.45
CA ALA A 6 1.39 -15.74 0.84
C ALA A 6 0.92 -16.17 -0.58
N GLU A 7 1.80 -16.74 -1.39
CA GLU A 7 1.47 -17.26 -2.72
C GLU A 7 0.45 -18.40 -2.65
N LEU A 8 0.64 -19.35 -1.73
CA LEU A 8 -0.31 -20.45 -1.50
C LEU A 8 -1.68 -19.92 -1.04
N ALA A 9 -1.70 -18.97 -0.12
CA ALA A 9 -2.95 -18.37 0.34
C ALA A 9 -3.69 -17.65 -0.78
N LEU A 10 -2.98 -16.85 -1.60
CA LEU A 10 -3.55 -16.18 -2.76
C LEU A 10 -4.15 -17.18 -3.75
N ALA A 11 -3.43 -18.26 -4.05
CA ALA A 11 -3.92 -19.30 -4.94
C ALA A 11 -5.23 -19.93 -4.42
N LEU A 12 -5.29 -20.25 -3.12
CA LEU A 12 -6.50 -20.79 -2.50
C LEU A 12 -7.66 -19.78 -2.49
N PHE A 13 -7.40 -18.49 -2.25
CA PHE A 13 -8.42 -17.44 -2.30
C PHE A 13 -8.99 -17.26 -3.71
N VAL A 14 -8.16 -17.37 -4.73
CA VAL A 14 -8.60 -17.29 -6.14
C VAL A 14 -9.39 -18.53 -6.53
N GLU A 15 -8.96 -19.73 -6.10
CA GLU A 15 -9.58 -21.00 -6.46
C GLU A 15 -10.92 -21.22 -5.75
N ARG A 16 -10.99 -20.98 -4.45
CA ARG A 16 -12.12 -21.34 -3.56
C ARG A 16 -12.95 -20.16 -3.09
N GLY A 17 -12.45 -18.96 -3.28
CA GLY A 17 -13.01 -17.76 -2.69
C GLY A 17 -12.37 -17.41 -1.35
N TYR A 18 -12.33 -16.11 -1.05
CA TYR A 18 -11.74 -15.61 0.19
C TYR A 18 -12.50 -16.08 1.44
N GLU A 19 -13.84 -16.01 1.41
CA GLU A 19 -14.68 -16.35 2.57
C GLU A 19 -14.61 -17.85 2.88
N ASP A 20 -14.58 -18.70 1.87
CA ASP A 20 -14.60 -20.16 1.98
C ASP A 20 -13.21 -20.76 2.29
N THR A 21 -12.16 -19.96 2.29
CA THR A 21 -10.80 -20.40 2.63
C THR A 21 -10.49 -20.11 4.10
N THR A 22 -10.14 -21.12 4.87
CA THR A 22 -9.79 -20.99 6.29
C THR A 22 -8.27 -20.91 6.51
N VAL A 23 -7.85 -20.45 7.71
CA VAL A 23 -6.43 -20.50 8.12
C VAL A 23 -5.92 -21.93 8.16
N GLU A 24 -6.79 -22.87 8.51
CA GLU A 24 -6.49 -24.31 8.54
C GLU A 24 -6.15 -24.82 7.13
N ASP A 25 -6.90 -24.40 6.12
CA ASP A 25 -6.64 -24.81 4.73
C ASP A 25 -5.29 -24.26 4.23
N ILE A 26 -5.01 -22.99 4.51
CA ILE A 26 -3.74 -22.37 4.13
C ILE A 26 -2.56 -23.05 4.84
N ALA A 27 -2.68 -23.28 6.15
CA ALA A 27 -1.65 -23.92 6.93
C ALA A 27 -1.41 -25.36 6.44
N ALA A 28 -2.47 -26.12 6.19
CA ALA A 28 -2.38 -27.50 5.68
C ALA A 28 -1.70 -27.55 4.31
N ALA A 29 -2.06 -26.65 3.38
CA ALA A 29 -1.45 -26.55 2.06
C ALA A 29 0.07 -26.28 2.14
N ALA A 30 0.51 -25.54 3.16
CA ALA A 30 1.92 -25.25 3.41
C ALA A 30 2.63 -26.28 4.28
N GLY A 31 1.96 -27.36 4.69
CA GLY A 31 2.51 -28.36 5.62
C GLY A 31 2.74 -27.82 7.03
N LEU A 32 1.99 -26.79 7.44
CA LEU A 32 2.11 -26.12 8.72
C LEU A 32 0.91 -26.44 9.63
N SER A 33 1.12 -26.28 10.95
CA SER A 33 0.00 -26.21 11.89
C SER A 33 -0.61 -24.78 11.89
N LYS A 34 -1.89 -24.66 12.28
CA LYS A 34 -2.54 -23.36 12.52
C LYS A 34 -1.72 -22.45 13.43
N ARG A 35 -1.12 -23.02 14.51
CA ARG A 35 -0.23 -22.28 15.41
C ARG A 35 1.02 -21.76 14.69
N SER A 36 1.57 -22.55 13.77
CA SER A 36 2.72 -22.11 12.97
C SER A 36 2.37 -21.02 12.00
N PHE A 37 1.17 -21.04 11.41
CA PHE A 37 0.65 -19.97 10.57
C PHE A 37 0.62 -18.63 11.34
N PHE A 38 0.02 -18.60 12.53
CA PHE A 38 -0.09 -17.38 13.33
C PHE A 38 1.25 -16.83 13.85
N ARG A 39 2.34 -17.58 13.73
CA ARG A 39 3.70 -17.06 13.96
C ARG A 39 4.19 -16.17 12.81
N TYR A 40 3.67 -16.39 11.59
CA TYR A 40 4.03 -15.63 10.40
C TYR A 40 3.06 -14.48 10.12
N PHE A 41 1.77 -14.70 10.35
CA PHE A 41 0.71 -13.75 10.04
C PHE A 41 -0.32 -13.67 11.17
N PRO A 42 -0.62 -12.45 11.67
CA PRO A 42 -1.60 -12.25 12.74
C PRO A 42 -3.03 -12.68 12.38
N SER A 43 -3.39 -12.59 11.11
CA SER A 43 -4.73 -12.94 10.59
C SER A 43 -4.66 -13.52 9.18
N LYS A 44 -5.80 -14.03 8.69
CA LYS A 44 -5.96 -14.51 7.30
C LYS A 44 -5.73 -13.38 6.28
N GLU A 45 -6.20 -12.19 6.60
CA GLU A 45 -6.06 -10.99 5.78
C GLU A 45 -4.61 -10.58 5.61
N ASP A 46 -3.83 -10.69 6.70
CA ASP A 46 -2.44 -10.21 6.75
C ASP A 46 -1.50 -10.98 5.81
N VAL A 47 -1.92 -12.16 5.37
CA VAL A 47 -1.18 -12.94 4.36
C VAL A 47 -1.02 -12.17 3.06
N LEU A 48 -2.05 -11.41 2.66
CA LEU A 48 -2.04 -10.65 1.40
C LEU A 48 -1.28 -9.33 1.51
N PHE A 49 -1.10 -8.78 2.72
CA PHE A 49 -0.57 -7.42 2.88
C PHE A 49 0.92 -7.35 3.21
N GLY A 50 1.58 -8.48 3.45
CA GLY A 50 3.03 -8.52 3.74
C GLY A 50 3.45 -7.63 4.92
N ASP A 51 4.68 -7.13 4.88
CA ASP A 51 5.25 -6.26 5.91
C ASP A 51 4.97 -4.76 5.62
N VAL A 52 3.68 -4.40 5.56
CA VAL A 52 3.27 -3.01 5.27
C VAL A 52 3.74 -2.04 6.38
N GLU A 53 3.97 -2.51 7.60
CA GLU A 53 4.49 -1.67 8.69
C GLU A 53 5.93 -1.24 8.41
N ASP A 54 6.80 -2.18 8.02
CA ASP A 54 8.17 -1.86 7.60
C ASP A 54 8.19 -0.94 6.38
N LEU A 55 7.24 -1.10 5.48
CA LEU A 55 7.08 -0.24 4.32
C LEU A 55 6.72 1.19 4.73
N ALA A 56 5.78 1.36 5.67
CA ALA A 56 5.36 2.67 6.15
C ALA A 56 6.52 3.45 6.77
N ASP A 57 7.35 2.79 7.57
CA ASP A 57 8.53 3.41 8.17
C ASP A 57 9.57 3.80 7.11
N ARG A 58 9.82 2.94 6.14
CA ARG A 58 10.74 3.24 5.03
C ARG A 58 10.27 4.41 4.17
N VAL A 59 8.98 4.49 3.87
CA VAL A 59 8.41 5.62 3.12
C VAL A 59 8.54 6.91 3.92
N ALA A 60 8.23 6.89 5.23
CA ALA A 60 8.38 8.02 6.11
C ALA A 60 9.84 8.49 6.20
N ASP A 61 10.79 7.56 6.30
CA ASP A 61 12.24 7.88 6.30
C ASP A 61 12.68 8.47 4.96
N ALA A 62 12.18 7.97 3.84
CA ALA A 62 12.45 8.55 2.53
C ALA A 62 11.91 9.98 2.41
N VAL A 63 10.73 10.27 2.98
CA VAL A 63 10.19 11.64 3.08
C VAL A 63 11.11 12.55 3.89
N ARG A 64 11.58 12.09 5.06
CA ARG A 64 12.52 12.85 5.91
C ARG A 64 13.84 13.13 5.22
N ALA A 65 14.33 12.18 4.42
CA ALA A 65 15.62 12.25 3.74
C ALA A 65 15.64 13.21 2.53
N ARG A 66 14.49 13.68 2.07
CA ARG A 66 14.42 14.64 0.95
C ARG A 66 15.07 15.98 1.30
N PRO A 67 15.72 16.66 0.33
CA PRO A 67 16.40 17.93 0.55
C PRO A 67 15.52 18.97 1.25
N ALA A 68 16.12 19.73 2.17
CA ALA A 68 15.46 20.88 2.81
C ALA A 68 15.05 21.92 1.75
N GLY A 69 13.86 22.51 1.91
CA GLY A 69 13.32 23.53 0.99
C GLY A 69 12.62 22.98 -0.25
N GLU A 70 12.61 21.67 -0.44
CA GLU A 70 11.78 21.07 -1.49
C GLU A 70 10.30 21.14 -1.10
N GLU A 71 9.45 21.56 -2.04
CA GLU A 71 8.01 21.73 -1.81
C GLU A 71 7.35 20.42 -1.33
N PRO A 72 6.51 20.46 -0.30
CA PRO A 72 5.93 19.27 0.32
C PRO A 72 5.19 18.35 -0.66
N TRP A 73 4.47 18.92 -1.62
CA TRP A 73 3.75 18.15 -2.63
C TRP A 73 4.71 17.42 -3.59
N ALA A 74 5.79 18.08 -3.99
CA ALA A 74 6.83 17.48 -4.83
C ALA A 74 7.56 16.34 -4.11
N VAL A 75 7.80 16.50 -2.80
CA VAL A 75 8.36 15.43 -1.95
C VAL A 75 7.46 14.20 -1.93
N LEU A 76 6.17 14.39 -1.67
CA LEU A 76 5.20 13.29 -1.65
C LEU A 76 5.13 12.59 -3.01
N HIS A 77 5.08 13.35 -4.10
CA HIS A 77 5.08 12.81 -5.44
C HIS A 77 6.32 11.96 -5.70
N ALA A 78 7.51 12.51 -5.51
CA ALA A 78 8.77 11.83 -5.79
C ALA A 78 8.91 10.52 -4.98
N VAL A 79 8.64 10.58 -3.68
CA VAL A 79 8.77 9.42 -2.80
C VAL A 79 7.73 8.36 -3.13
N LEU A 80 6.46 8.73 -3.23
CA LEU A 80 5.38 7.77 -3.48
C LEU A 80 5.46 7.17 -4.88
N ARG A 81 5.91 7.94 -5.88
CA ARG A 81 6.16 7.46 -7.25
C ARG A 81 7.23 6.36 -7.28
N GLU A 82 8.34 6.56 -6.55
CA GLU A 82 9.41 5.58 -6.43
C GLU A 82 8.95 4.32 -5.68
N TRP A 83 8.30 4.50 -4.55
CA TRP A 83 7.84 3.39 -3.73
C TRP A 83 6.69 2.61 -4.36
N GLU A 84 5.82 3.29 -5.09
CA GLU A 84 4.75 2.66 -5.84
C GLU A 84 5.29 1.63 -6.84
N ALA A 85 6.30 2.01 -7.62
CA ALA A 85 6.94 1.11 -8.56
C ALA A 85 7.58 -0.11 -7.85
N ARG A 86 8.21 0.10 -6.68
CA ARG A 86 8.82 -0.98 -5.88
C ARG A 86 7.79 -1.91 -5.26
N ILE A 87 6.70 -1.37 -4.70
CA ILE A 87 5.62 -2.15 -4.08
C ILE A 87 4.98 -3.03 -5.14
N HIS A 88 4.74 -2.47 -6.31
CA HIS A 88 4.11 -3.18 -7.42
C HIS A 88 4.99 -4.32 -7.95
N ALA A 89 6.29 -4.07 -8.11
CA ALA A 89 7.23 -5.09 -8.58
C ALA A 89 7.44 -6.24 -7.58
N ALA A 90 7.23 -6.00 -6.28
CA ALA A 90 7.61 -6.94 -5.22
C ALA A 90 6.46 -7.77 -4.63
N GLN A 91 5.20 -7.32 -4.68
CA GLN A 91 4.19 -7.89 -3.78
C GLN A 91 2.78 -8.10 -4.34
N TRP A 92 2.41 -7.49 -5.48
CA TRP A 92 1.01 -7.51 -5.87
C TRP A 92 0.81 -8.02 -7.30
N ASP A 93 0.55 -9.31 -7.40
CA ASP A 93 -0.07 -9.86 -8.59
C ASP A 93 -1.43 -9.15 -8.82
N MET A 94 -1.77 -8.95 -10.07
CA MET A 94 -3.08 -8.44 -10.53
C MET A 94 -4.24 -9.16 -9.86
N ALA A 95 -4.10 -10.48 -9.65
CA ALA A 95 -5.10 -11.31 -8.99
C ALA A 95 -5.31 -10.89 -7.53
N ALA A 96 -4.24 -10.58 -6.79
CA ALA A 96 -4.32 -10.10 -5.40
C ALA A 96 -5.03 -8.75 -5.31
N LEU A 97 -4.71 -7.81 -6.19
CA LEU A 97 -5.35 -6.49 -6.22
C LEU A 97 -6.84 -6.60 -6.54
N ARG A 98 -7.22 -7.40 -7.53
CA ARG A 98 -8.63 -7.66 -7.86
C ARG A 98 -9.39 -8.32 -6.71
N LEU A 99 -8.76 -9.27 -6.04
CA LEU A 99 -9.35 -9.94 -4.88
C LEU A 99 -9.62 -8.93 -3.75
N ILE A 100 -8.66 -8.05 -3.47
CA ILE A 100 -8.81 -7.01 -2.46
C ILE A 100 -9.93 -6.03 -2.85
N GLU A 101 -9.96 -5.56 -4.09
CA GLU A 101 -11.00 -4.64 -4.57
C GLU A 101 -12.40 -5.27 -4.57
N SER A 102 -12.52 -6.56 -4.83
CA SER A 102 -13.81 -7.27 -4.83
C SER A 102 -14.29 -7.70 -3.46
N THR A 103 -13.39 -7.80 -2.44
CA THR A 103 -13.70 -8.34 -1.12
C THR A 103 -13.82 -7.22 -0.07
N PRO A 104 -15.02 -6.92 0.48
CA PRO A 104 -15.22 -5.81 1.42
C PRO A 104 -14.32 -5.88 2.67
N ALA A 105 -14.12 -7.07 3.24
CA ALA A 105 -13.27 -7.28 4.41
C ALA A 105 -11.80 -6.94 4.12
N LEU A 106 -11.28 -7.34 2.97
CA LEU A 106 -9.91 -7.04 2.54
C LEU A 106 -9.73 -5.54 2.24
N ARG A 107 -10.72 -4.90 1.61
CA ARG A 107 -10.70 -3.44 1.42
C ARG A 107 -10.66 -2.70 2.75
N ALA A 108 -11.50 -3.07 3.70
CA ALA A 108 -11.51 -2.45 5.03
C ALA A 108 -10.15 -2.60 5.73
N ARG A 109 -9.54 -3.79 5.65
CA ARG A 109 -8.22 -4.04 6.23
C ARG A 109 -7.12 -3.23 5.55
N LEU A 110 -7.15 -3.11 4.21
CA LEU A 110 -6.23 -2.27 3.46
C LEU A 110 -6.35 -0.79 3.87
N HIS A 111 -7.58 -0.27 3.99
CA HIS A 111 -7.83 1.10 4.43
C HIS A 111 -7.26 1.35 5.83
N GLN A 112 -7.50 0.46 6.78
CA GLN A 112 -6.97 0.57 8.14
C GLN A 112 -5.42 0.64 8.16
N ARG A 113 -4.75 -0.19 7.36
CA ARG A 113 -3.29 -0.17 7.25
C ARG A 113 -2.77 1.12 6.59
N ARG A 114 -3.47 1.60 5.57
CA ARG A 114 -3.15 2.86 4.89
C ARG A 114 -3.33 4.08 5.79
N ASP A 115 -4.27 4.06 6.74
CA ASP A 115 -4.43 5.12 7.73
C ASP A 115 -3.18 5.26 8.59
N GLY A 116 -2.67 4.17 9.16
CA GLY A 116 -1.42 4.19 9.92
C GLY A 116 -0.21 4.64 9.09
N MET A 117 -0.14 4.30 7.81
CA MET A 117 0.90 4.79 6.90
C MET A 117 0.77 6.30 6.67
N ARG A 118 -0.45 6.81 6.45
CA ARG A 118 -0.71 8.25 6.27
C ARG A 118 -0.23 9.07 7.47
N ASP A 119 -0.53 8.62 8.68
CA ASP A 119 -0.10 9.30 9.91
C ASP A 119 1.42 9.41 10.01
N ARG A 120 2.14 8.33 9.65
CA ARG A 120 3.61 8.32 9.65
C ARG A 120 4.19 9.25 8.58
N ILE A 121 3.61 9.27 7.37
CA ILE A 121 4.03 10.15 6.28
C ILE A 121 3.74 11.61 6.61
N SER A 122 2.57 11.94 7.15
CA SER A 122 2.21 13.28 7.58
C SER A 122 3.16 13.79 8.66
N THR A 123 3.47 12.95 9.65
CA THR A 123 4.45 13.27 10.70
C THR A 123 5.83 13.53 10.11
N ALA A 124 6.31 12.64 9.23
CA ALA A 124 7.61 12.79 8.55
C ALA A 124 7.69 14.07 7.72
N LEU A 125 6.59 14.44 7.05
CA LEU A 125 6.51 15.65 6.24
C LEU A 125 6.67 16.92 7.09
N ARG A 126 6.06 16.95 8.29
CA ARG A 126 6.17 18.06 9.25
C ARG A 126 7.56 18.16 9.88
N GLU A 127 8.21 17.01 10.12
CA GLU A 127 9.53 16.94 10.74
C GLU A 127 10.66 17.42 9.81
N ARG A 128 10.39 17.62 8.52
CA ARG A 128 11.41 18.09 7.56
C ARG A 128 11.83 19.52 7.89
N PRO A 129 13.15 19.81 7.85
CA PRO A 129 13.67 21.16 8.08
C PRO A 129 13.08 22.18 7.11
N GLY A 130 12.62 23.32 7.62
CA GLY A 130 12.20 24.45 6.81
C GLY A 130 10.80 24.36 6.21
N THR A 131 10.02 23.29 6.47
CA THR A 131 8.66 23.18 5.92
C THR A 131 7.65 24.07 6.61
N GLY A 132 7.77 24.27 7.94
CA GLY A 132 6.80 25.04 8.72
C GLY A 132 5.35 24.59 8.63
N LEU A 133 5.10 23.35 8.16
CA LEU A 133 3.75 22.82 7.98
C LEU A 133 3.06 22.60 9.33
N ASP A 134 1.82 23.08 9.44
CA ASP A 134 0.92 22.68 10.51
C ASP A 134 0.36 21.25 10.27
N THR A 135 -0.26 20.70 11.30
CA THR A 135 -0.80 19.33 11.25
C THR A 135 -1.88 19.20 10.16
N PHE A 136 -2.79 20.19 10.08
CA PHE A 136 -3.88 20.15 9.11
C PHE A 136 -3.38 20.12 7.67
N THR A 137 -2.41 20.98 7.35
CA THR A 137 -1.84 21.06 5.99
C THR A 137 -1.10 19.78 5.62
N ALA A 138 -0.30 19.22 6.53
CA ALA A 138 0.42 17.98 6.30
C ALA A 138 -0.53 16.78 6.11
N ASP A 139 -1.57 16.67 6.94
CA ASP A 139 -2.59 15.63 6.84
C ASP A 139 -3.36 15.74 5.52
N LEU A 140 -3.75 16.96 5.13
CA LEU A 140 -4.46 17.21 3.88
C LEU A 140 -3.62 16.82 2.66
N LEU A 141 -2.37 17.26 2.60
CA LEU A 141 -1.45 16.91 1.49
C LEU A 141 -1.24 15.40 1.41
N THR A 142 -1.04 14.75 2.55
CA THR A 142 -0.86 13.28 2.60
C THR A 142 -2.12 12.54 2.18
N ALA A 143 -3.31 13.02 2.59
CA ALA A 143 -4.59 12.43 2.16
C ALA A 143 -4.82 12.59 0.65
N CYS A 144 -4.51 13.76 0.09
CA CYS A 144 -4.58 14.01 -1.36
C CYS A 144 -3.61 13.10 -2.14
N ALA A 145 -2.37 12.95 -1.64
CA ALA A 145 -1.39 12.06 -2.25
C ALA A 145 -1.85 10.58 -2.22
N ALA A 146 -2.43 10.12 -1.11
CA ALA A 146 -3.01 8.79 -1.01
C ALA A 146 -4.17 8.61 -2.00
N ALA A 147 -5.05 9.62 -2.15
CA ALA A 147 -6.15 9.59 -3.13
C ALA A 147 -5.64 9.52 -4.58
N ALA A 148 -4.53 10.20 -4.89
CA ALA A 148 -3.88 10.12 -6.21
C ALA A 148 -3.40 8.69 -6.52
N ILE A 149 -2.71 8.05 -5.58
CA ILE A 149 -2.26 6.65 -5.70
C ILE A 149 -3.46 5.70 -5.86
N ASP A 150 -4.51 5.87 -5.06
CA ASP A 150 -5.71 5.04 -5.14
C ASP A 150 -6.44 5.17 -6.48
N ALA A 151 -6.52 6.39 -7.02
CA ALA A 151 -7.13 6.64 -8.32
C ALA A 151 -6.32 6.01 -9.45
N ALA A 152 -5.00 6.18 -9.44
CA ALA A 152 -4.09 5.58 -10.42
C ALA A 152 -4.18 4.05 -10.38
N THR A 153 -4.21 3.45 -9.18
CA THR A 153 -4.36 1.99 -9.02
C THR A 153 -5.67 1.47 -9.60
N ARG A 154 -6.80 2.14 -9.29
CA ARG A 154 -8.11 1.74 -9.82
C ARG A 154 -8.20 1.87 -11.33
N GLU A 155 -7.60 2.92 -11.90
CA GLU A 155 -7.57 3.11 -13.35
C GLU A 155 -6.75 2.01 -14.02
N TRP A 156 -5.57 1.72 -13.50
CA TRP A 156 -4.70 0.67 -13.98
C TRP A 156 -5.39 -0.71 -13.94
N LEU A 157 -6.14 -1.02 -12.87
CA LEU A 157 -6.93 -2.26 -12.77
C LEU A 157 -8.08 -2.34 -13.78
N ARG A 158 -8.74 -1.20 -14.10
CA ARG A 158 -9.80 -1.17 -15.12
C ARG A 158 -9.30 -1.50 -16.51
N HIS A 159 -8.05 -1.19 -16.79
CA HIS A 159 -7.40 -1.47 -18.08
C HIS A 159 -6.54 -2.74 -18.05
N ASP A 160 -6.83 -3.67 -17.14
CA ASP A 160 -6.15 -4.96 -17.03
C ASP A 160 -4.62 -4.87 -16.92
N GLY A 161 -4.11 -3.79 -16.35
CA GLY A 161 -2.68 -3.58 -16.12
C GLY A 161 -1.87 -3.23 -17.37
N THR A 162 -2.53 -2.84 -18.46
CA THR A 162 -1.86 -2.52 -19.73
C THR A 162 -1.27 -1.10 -19.75
N ASP A 163 -1.82 -0.19 -18.94
CA ASP A 163 -1.35 1.18 -18.85
C ASP A 163 -0.02 1.29 -18.08
N ASP A 164 0.77 2.33 -18.36
CA ASP A 164 1.88 2.70 -17.50
C ASP A 164 1.32 3.31 -16.20
N ARG A 165 1.43 2.54 -15.14
CA ARG A 165 0.94 2.93 -13.82
C ARG A 165 1.63 4.17 -13.29
N GLY A 166 2.90 4.34 -13.63
CA GLY A 166 3.66 5.52 -13.25
C GLY A 166 3.14 6.78 -13.90
N GLU A 167 2.80 6.73 -15.19
CA GLU A 167 2.17 7.86 -15.89
C GLU A 167 0.81 8.20 -15.27
N LEU A 168 0.04 7.21 -14.83
CA LEU A 168 -1.21 7.44 -14.12
C LEU A 168 -1.00 8.15 -12.78
N VAL A 169 0.04 7.78 -12.02
CA VAL A 169 0.42 8.46 -10.79
C VAL A 169 0.83 9.90 -11.08
N ASP A 170 1.73 10.12 -12.04
CA ASP A 170 2.21 11.46 -12.41
C ASP A 170 1.05 12.36 -12.83
N ARG A 171 0.12 11.84 -13.63
CA ARG A 171 -1.10 12.55 -14.04
C ARG A 171 -1.99 12.91 -12.83
N ALA A 172 -2.23 11.96 -11.92
CA ALA A 172 -3.06 12.20 -10.75
C ALA A 172 -2.46 13.26 -9.82
N PHE A 173 -1.14 13.21 -9.60
CA PHE A 173 -0.43 14.23 -8.82
C PHE A 173 -0.46 15.61 -9.48
N THR A 174 -0.34 15.68 -10.80
CA THR A 174 -0.45 16.94 -11.54
C THR A 174 -1.84 17.56 -11.41
N MET A 175 -2.90 16.75 -11.47
CA MET A 175 -4.28 17.22 -11.33
C MET A 175 -4.61 17.75 -9.93
N LEU A 176 -3.96 17.23 -8.89
CA LEU A 176 -4.17 17.61 -7.50
C LEU A 176 -3.12 18.60 -6.98
N ALA A 177 -2.17 19.03 -7.85
CA ALA A 177 -1.15 19.98 -7.42
C ALA A 177 -1.81 21.25 -6.87
N PRO A 178 -1.41 21.73 -5.67
CA PRO A 178 -1.85 23.03 -5.18
C PRO A 178 -1.53 24.09 -6.23
N GLY A 179 -2.50 24.93 -6.56
CA GLY A 179 -2.26 26.07 -7.44
C GLY A 179 -1.17 27.00 -6.86
N PRO A 180 -0.55 27.81 -7.70
CA PRO A 180 0.47 28.76 -7.28
C PRO A 180 -0.09 29.81 -6.31
#